data_23650e4a99867599db9cd16d16e7545c
#
_entry.id   23650e4a99867599db9cd16d16e7545c
#
_cell.length_a   1.000
_cell.length_b   1.000
_cell.length_c   1.000
_cell.angle_alpha   90.00
_cell.angle_beta   90.00
_cell.angle_gamma   90.00
#
_symmetry.space_group_name_H-M   'P 1'
#
loop_
_entity.id
_entity.type
_entity.pdbx_description
1 polymer ?
#
loop_
_entity_poly.entity_id
_entity_poly.type
_entity_poly.pdbx_seq_one_letter_code
_entity_poly.pdbx_strand_id
1 'polypeptide(L)'
;AKGNLVAVVSDGTAVLGLGDIGPEAAMPVMEGKALLFKEFADIDAFPICLDTKDTEEIIETVKRIAPVFGGINLEDISAPRCFEIERRLKEELDIPVFHDDQHGTAIVVAAGLINALKCVGKKMEEANIVINGAGSAGISICRLLLQFGVGNIVLVDQKGALCPGEAWMNDAQKEMAEKTNKDRQTGLLPEIIK
;
A
#
# COMPACT_ATOMS: atom_id res chain seq x y z
N ALA A 1 -9.49 15.49 -22.29
CA ALA A 1 -8.23 15.95 -21.75
C ALA A 1 -8.14 15.62 -20.25
N LYS A 2 -8.61 16.51 -19.35
CA LYS A 2 -8.45 16.34 -17.91
C LYS A 2 -8.83 14.92 -17.40
N GLY A 3 -9.96 14.38 -17.79
CA GLY A 3 -10.46 13.09 -17.33
C GLY A 3 -9.57 11.88 -17.69
N ASN A 4 -8.63 12.04 -18.62
CA ASN A 4 -7.67 11.00 -19.02
C ASN A 4 -6.23 11.31 -18.56
N LEU A 5 -6.05 12.32 -17.69
CA LEU A 5 -4.74 12.71 -17.18
C LEU A 5 -4.59 12.25 -15.73
N VAL A 6 -3.51 11.54 -15.43
CA VAL A 6 -3.15 11.10 -14.07
C VAL A 6 -1.78 11.65 -13.68
N ALA A 7 -1.68 12.23 -12.49
CA ALA A 7 -0.38 12.55 -11.90
C ALA A 7 0.16 11.32 -11.15
N VAL A 8 1.35 10.86 -11.51
CA VAL A 8 2.10 9.85 -10.74
C VAL A 8 3.04 10.61 -9.82
N VAL A 9 2.68 10.71 -8.54
CA VAL A 9 3.39 11.53 -7.55
C VAL A 9 4.21 10.65 -6.62
N SER A 10 5.50 10.96 -6.49
CA SER A 10 6.44 10.25 -5.62
C SER A 10 7.40 11.22 -4.93
N ASP A 11 7.94 10.82 -3.80
CA ASP A 11 9.14 11.43 -3.19
C ASP A 11 10.36 10.48 -3.24
N GLY A 12 10.19 9.30 -3.82
CA GLY A 12 11.24 8.30 -4.00
C GLY A 12 11.76 7.67 -2.71
N THR A 13 10.95 7.66 -1.63
CA THR A 13 11.40 7.18 -0.31
C THR A 13 11.17 5.70 -0.06
N ALA A 14 10.42 5.00 -0.92
CA ALA A 14 10.11 3.58 -0.75
C ALA A 14 10.08 2.80 -2.07
N VAL A 15 11.05 3.03 -2.94
CA VAL A 15 11.14 2.36 -4.24
C VAL A 15 11.47 0.88 -4.04
N LEU A 16 10.65 0.01 -4.63
CA LEU A 16 10.73 -1.43 -4.46
C LEU A 16 12.13 -1.98 -4.78
N GLY A 17 12.74 -2.62 -3.79
CA GLY A 17 14.07 -3.21 -3.89
C GLY A 17 15.25 -2.23 -3.77
N LEU A 18 14.98 -0.92 -3.80
CA LEU A 18 16.02 0.14 -3.72
C LEU A 18 15.91 1.01 -2.47
N GLY A 19 14.70 1.13 -1.89
CA GLY A 19 14.45 1.94 -0.70
C GLY A 19 14.37 3.44 -0.98
N ASP A 20 14.97 4.24 -0.12
CA ASP A 20 14.99 5.71 -0.22
C ASP A 20 16.10 6.17 -1.17
N ILE A 21 15.74 6.38 -2.42
CA ILE A 21 16.69 6.81 -3.48
C ILE A 21 16.50 8.28 -3.87
N GLY A 22 15.48 8.94 -3.35
CA GLY A 22 15.17 10.33 -3.64
C GLY A 22 14.47 10.56 -4.99
N PRO A 23 14.01 11.80 -5.23
CA PRO A 23 13.16 12.12 -6.37
C PRO A 23 13.87 11.99 -7.73
N GLU A 24 15.13 12.38 -7.82
CA GLU A 24 15.87 12.32 -9.08
C GLU A 24 16.07 10.87 -9.57
N ALA A 25 16.49 9.98 -8.67
CA ALA A 25 16.70 8.58 -9.00
C ALA A 25 15.37 7.79 -9.15
N ALA A 26 14.28 8.25 -8.54
CA ALA A 26 12.95 7.68 -8.71
C ALA A 26 12.31 8.02 -10.06
N MET A 27 12.72 9.10 -10.72
CA MET A 27 12.10 9.57 -11.97
C MET A 27 11.99 8.49 -13.06
N PRO A 28 13.03 7.70 -13.38
CA PRO A 28 12.92 6.62 -14.36
C PRO A 28 11.89 5.55 -13.98
N VAL A 29 11.71 5.28 -12.70
CA VAL A 29 10.68 4.33 -12.20
C VAL A 29 9.28 4.90 -12.46
N MET A 30 9.07 6.18 -12.18
CA MET A 30 7.79 6.86 -12.40
C MET A 30 7.47 7.03 -13.89
N GLU A 31 8.47 7.22 -14.75
CA GLU A 31 8.30 7.16 -16.21
C GLU A 31 7.84 5.77 -16.65
N GLY A 32 8.42 4.71 -16.11
CA GLY A 32 7.98 3.34 -16.32
C GLY A 32 6.52 3.12 -15.90
N LYS A 33 6.13 3.66 -14.73
CA LYS A 33 4.75 3.63 -14.26
C LYS A 33 3.80 4.36 -15.22
N ALA A 34 4.19 5.53 -15.71
CA ALA A 34 3.41 6.29 -16.70
C ALA A 34 3.25 5.52 -18.01
N LEU A 35 4.29 4.82 -18.46
CA LEU A 35 4.23 3.93 -19.63
C LEU A 35 3.20 2.81 -19.45
N LEU A 36 3.15 2.17 -18.26
CA LEU A 36 2.17 1.12 -17.98
C LEU A 36 0.74 1.66 -17.98
N PHE A 37 0.51 2.87 -17.45
CA PHE A 37 -0.80 3.53 -17.55
C PHE A 37 -1.22 3.70 -19.00
N LYS A 38 -0.30 4.12 -19.87
CA LYS A 38 -0.59 4.28 -21.30
C LYS A 38 -0.84 2.96 -22.00
N GLU A 39 0.03 1.97 -21.79
CA GLU A 39 -0.03 0.67 -22.47
C GLU A 39 -1.29 -0.13 -22.11
N PHE A 40 -1.65 -0.17 -20.84
CA PHE A 40 -2.73 -1.04 -20.36
C PHE A 40 -4.09 -0.36 -20.25
N ALA A 41 -4.13 0.97 -20.13
CA ALA A 41 -5.38 1.69 -19.88
C ALA A 41 -5.62 2.89 -20.82
N ASP A 42 -4.70 3.17 -21.74
CA ASP A 42 -4.70 4.36 -22.59
C ASP A 42 -4.84 5.69 -21.82
N ILE A 43 -4.29 5.71 -20.60
CA ILE A 43 -4.26 6.89 -19.74
C ILE A 43 -2.95 7.65 -19.94
N ASP A 44 -3.06 8.97 -20.07
CA ASP A 44 -1.89 9.85 -20.15
C ASP A 44 -1.43 10.19 -18.72
N ALA A 45 -0.36 9.57 -18.27
CA ALA A 45 0.18 9.78 -16.94
C ALA A 45 1.44 10.65 -16.95
N PHE A 46 1.56 11.53 -15.96
CA PHE A 46 2.69 12.44 -15.79
C PHE A 46 3.45 12.12 -14.51
N PRO A 47 4.73 11.73 -14.60
CA PRO A 47 5.58 11.55 -13.42
C PRO A 47 5.93 12.89 -12.78
N ILE A 48 5.73 12.99 -11.48
CA ILE A 48 6.02 14.17 -10.67
C ILE A 48 6.74 13.72 -9.41
N CYS A 49 8.06 13.87 -9.41
CA CYS A 49 8.90 13.54 -8.27
C CYS A 49 9.18 14.80 -7.45
N LEU A 50 8.85 14.78 -6.16
CA LEU A 50 8.93 15.91 -5.26
C LEU A 50 10.18 15.82 -4.38
N ASP A 51 10.97 16.89 -4.36
CA ASP A 51 12.14 17.00 -3.48
C ASP A 51 11.71 17.48 -2.08
N THR A 52 10.87 16.69 -1.44
CA THR A 52 10.45 16.89 -0.05
C THR A 52 9.96 15.58 0.56
N LYS A 53 10.22 15.42 1.86
CA LYS A 53 9.68 14.32 2.69
C LYS A 53 8.65 14.85 3.70
N ASP A 54 8.31 16.12 3.64
CA ASP A 54 7.31 16.72 4.50
C ASP A 54 5.90 16.38 4.01
N THR A 55 5.09 15.85 4.91
CA THR A 55 3.71 15.41 4.62
C THR A 55 2.83 16.57 4.16
N GLU A 56 2.94 17.74 4.80
CA GLU A 56 2.13 18.90 4.45
C GLU A 56 2.51 19.48 3.09
N GLU A 57 3.82 19.56 2.82
CA GLU A 57 4.31 20.05 1.52
C GLU A 57 3.86 19.15 0.37
N ILE A 58 3.89 17.83 0.55
CA ILE A 58 3.38 16.87 -0.45
C ILE A 58 1.89 17.09 -0.69
N ILE A 59 1.08 17.14 0.38
CA ILE A 59 -0.38 17.32 0.30
C ILE A 59 -0.71 18.64 -0.40
N GLU A 60 -0.13 19.74 0.04
CA GLU A 60 -0.39 21.06 -0.54
C GLU A 60 0.06 21.16 -2.01
N THR A 61 1.17 20.51 -2.37
CA THR A 61 1.63 20.47 -3.76
C THR A 61 0.63 19.70 -4.63
N VAL A 62 0.20 18.51 -4.19
CA VAL A 62 -0.78 17.71 -4.93
C VAL A 62 -2.10 18.46 -5.09
N LYS A 63 -2.59 19.13 -4.05
CA LYS A 63 -3.82 19.95 -4.12
C LYS A 63 -3.71 21.07 -5.17
N ARG A 64 -2.55 21.72 -5.26
CA ARG A 64 -2.33 22.81 -6.22
C ARG A 64 -2.27 22.35 -7.67
N ILE A 65 -1.78 21.14 -7.93
CA ILE A 65 -1.74 20.58 -9.30
C ILE A 65 -3.03 19.83 -9.69
N ALA A 66 -3.79 19.33 -8.71
CA ALA A 66 -5.00 18.53 -8.91
C ALA A 66 -6.02 19.11 -9.91
N PRO A 67 -6.22 20.45 -10.04
CA PRO A 67 -7.22 21.00 -10.94
C PRO A 67 -7.09 20.60 -12.42
N VAL A 68 -5.90 20.20 -12.86
CA VAL A 68 -5.64 19.79 -14.26
C VAL A 68 -5.63 18.28 -14.48
N PHE A 69 -5.73 17.48 -13.41
CA PHE A 69 -5.73 16.02 -13.47
C PHE A 69 -7.12 15.43 -13.24
N GLY A 70 -7.36 14.26 -13.83
CA GLY A 70 -8.54 13.42 -13.58
C GLY A 70 -8.34 12.43 -12.44
N GLY A 71 -7.10 12.22 -11.99
CA GLY A 71 -6.76 11.36 -10.87
C GLY A 71 -5.32 11.54 -10.40
N ILE A 72 -5.05 11.10 -9.19
CA ILE A 72 -3.71 11.11 -8.57
C ILE A 72 -3.32 9.67 -8.20
N ASN A 73 -2.21 9.20 -8.73
CA ASN A 73 -1.55 7.99 -8.27
C ASN A 73 -0.35 8.38 -7.40
N LEU A 74 -0.42 8.08 -6.12
CA LEU A 74 0.72 8.17 -5.21
C LEU A 74 1.55 6.89 -5.35
N GLU A 75 2.87 7.02 -5.48
CA GLU A 75 3.77 5.91 -5.73
C GLU A 75 5.04 6.02 -4.89
N ASP A 76 5.50 4.91 -4.34
CA ASP A 76 6.80 4.80 -3.65
C ASP A 76 7.03 5.81 -2.51
N ILE A 77 5.96 6.21 -1.81
CA ILE A 77 6.02 7.06 -0.61
C ILE A 77 6.03 6.15 0.62
N SER A 78 7.04 6.31 1.48
CA SER A 78 7.25 5.44 2.62
C SER A 78 6.14 5.54 3.69
N ALA A 79 5.83 4.38 4.28
CA ALA A 79 5.00 4.33 5.50
C ALA A 79 5.79 4.93 6.70
N PRO A 80 5.10 5.56 7.69
CA PRO A 80 3.64 5.70 7.80
C PRO A 80 3.05 6.90 7.05
N ARG A 81 3.88 7.79 6.48
CA ARG A 81 3.44 9.05 5.83
C ARG A 81 2.44 8.83 4.69
N CYS A 82 2.66 7.78 3.89
CA CYS A 82 1.78 7.47 2.77
C CYS A 82 0.31 7.27 3.19
N PHE A 83 0.04 6.74 4.38
CA PHE A 83 -1.32 6.54 4.88
C PHE A 83 -2.04 7.86 5.14
N GLU A 84 -1.34 8.82 5.76
CA GLU A 84 -1.89 10.14 6.04
C GLU A 84 -2.09 10.96 4.78
N ILE A 85 -1.09 10.98 3.91
CA ILE A 85 -1.14 11.70 2.63
C ILE A 85 -2.34 11.22 1.80
N GLU A 86 -2.48 9.91 1.61
CA GLU A 86 -3.58 9.36 0.83
C GLU A 86 -4.94 9.68 1.46
N ARG A 87 -5.09 9.46 2.77
CA ARG A 87 -6.35 9.71 3.48
C ARG A 87 -6.79 11.17 3.32
N ARG A 88 -5.89 12.11 3.58
CA ARG A 88 -6.21 13.54 3.51
C ARG A 88 -6.52 13.98 2.09
N LEU A 89 -5.74 13.54 1.11
CA LEU A 89 -6.02 13.88 -0.29
C LEU A 89 -7.36 13.31 -0.77
N LYS A 90 -7.77 12.12 -0.32
CA LYS A 90 -9.11 11.58 -0.59
C LYS A 90 -10.24 12.39 0.04
N GLU A 91 -10.01 12.99 1.19
CA GLU A 91 -10.99 13.83 1.89
C GLU A 91 -11.07 15.25 1.29
N GLU A 92 -9.96 15.76 0.76
CA GLU A 92 -9.81 17.15 0.33
C GLU A 92 -9.93 17.37 -1.19
N LEU A 93 -9.94 16.29 -2.00
CA LEU A 93 -10.04 16.37 -3.47
C LEU A 93 -11.27 15.65 -4.01
N ASP A 94 -11.89 16.23 -5.05
CA ASP A 94 -13.05 15.66 -5.76
C ASP A 94 -12.66 14.69 -6.89
N ILE A 95 -11.39 14.32 -7.00
CA ILE A 95 -10.88 13.35 -7.98
C ILE A 95 -10.34 12.11 -7.29
N PRO A 96 -10.30 10.94 -7.96
CA PRO A 96 -9.71 9.73 -7.39
C PRO A 96 -8.26 9.95 -6.95
N VAL A 97 -7.96 9.54 -5.73
CA VAL A 97 -6.59 9.47 -5.19
C VAL A 97 -6.31 8.03 -4.78
N PHE A 98 -5.18 7.51 -5.18
CA PHE A 98 -4.84 6.10 -5.03
C PHE A 98 -3.35 5.96 -4.74
N HIS A 99 -2.99 5.17 -3.73
CA HIS A 99 -1.61 4.79 -3.46
C HIS A 99 -1.41 3.32 -3.87
N ASP A 100 -0.63 3.08 -4.93
CA ASP A 100 -0.55 1.77 -5.54
C ASP A 100 0.07 0.70 -4.65
N ASP A 101 1.14 1.02 -3.91
CA ASP A 101 1.77 0.10 -2.96
C ASP A 101 0.82 -0.41 -1.87
N GLN A 102 -0.22 0.36 -1.59
CA GLN A 102 -1.26 -0.05 -0.65
C GLN A 102 -2.34 -0.88 -1.36
N HIS A 103 -3.01 -0.30 -2.34
CA HIS A 103 -4.26 -0.83 -2.88
C HIS A 103 -4.05 -1.75 -4.08
N GLY A 104 -3.13 -1.41 -4.99
CA GLY A 104 -2.84 -2.25 -6.16
C GLY A 104 -2.29 -3.61 -5.74
N THR A 105 -1.32 -3.62 -4.87
CA THR A 105 -0.74 -4.85 -4.30
C THR A 105 -1.80 -5.66 -3.54
N ALA A 106 -2.66 -5.01 -2.75
CA ALA A 106 -3.72 -5.72 -2.05
C ALA A 106 -4.74 -6.38 -3.00
N ILE A 107 -5.11 -5.69 -4.09
CA ILE A 107 -6.05 -6.22 -5.09
C ILE A 107 -5.47 -7.45 -5.79
N VAL A 108 -4.23 -7.41 -6.25
CA VAL A 108 -3.63 -8.55 -6.97
C VAL A 108 -3.40 -9.75 -6.05
N VAL A 109 -3.01 -9.52 -4.80
CA VAL A 109 -2.88 -10.58 -3.79
C VAL A 109 -4.22 -11.21 -3.48
N ALA A 110 -5.27 -10.42 -3.29
CA ALA A 110 -6.62 -10.94 -3.05
C ALA A 110 -7.12 -11.76 -4.25
N ALA A 111 -6.91 -11.30 -5.48
CA ALA A 111 -7.27 -12.03 -6.68
C ALA A 111 -6.51 -13.37 -6.79
N GLY A 112 -5.22 -13.37 -6.49
CA GLY A 112 -4.40 -14.58 -6.43
C GLY A 112 -4.89 -15.56 -5.37
N LEU A 113 -5.16 -15.08 -4.16
CA LEU A 113 -5.65 -15.90 -3.04
C LEU A 113 -7.01 -16.55 -3.34
N ILE A 114 -7.97 -15.78 -3.87
CA ILE A 114 -9.29 -16.30 -4.26
C ILE A 114 -9.15 -17.47 -5.23
N ASN A 115 -8.28 -17.36 -6.22
CA ASN A 115 -8.06 -18.42 -7.19
C ASN A 115 -7.27 -19.60 -6.62
N ALA A 116 -6.26 -19.35 -5.78
CA ALA A 116 -5.52 -20.40 -5.10
C ALA A 116 -6.43 -21.25 -4.19
N LEU A 117 -7.30 -20.62 -3.42
CA LEU A 117 -8.27 -21.32 -2.57
C LEU A 117 -9.24 -22.19 -3.38
N LYS A 118 -9.70 -21.72 -4.55
CA LYS A 118 -10.51 -22.53 -5.47
C LYS A 118 -9.74 -23.77 -5.95
N CYS A 119 -8.46 -23.62 -6.31
CA CYS A 119 -7.64 -24.75 -6.78
C CYS A 119 -7.47 -25.84 -5.72
N VAL A 120 -7.39 -25.47 -4.44
CA VAL A 120 -7.21 -26.42 -3.32
C VAL A 120 -8.52 -26.80 -2.63
N GLY A 121 -9.68 -26.29 -3.10
CA GLY A 121 -11.00 -26.61 -2.54
C GLY A 121 -11.23 -26.07 -1.13
N LYS A 122 -10.53 -25.01 -0.72
CA LYS A 122 -10.69 -24.37 0.59
C LYS A 122 -11.58 -23.14 0.51
N LYS A 123 -12.31 -22.85 1.57
CA LYS A 123 -13.08 -21.62 1.72
C LYS A 123 -12.23 -20.52 2.35
N MET A 124 -12.61 -19.27 2.11
CA MET A 124 -11.91 -18.09 2.62
C MET A 124 -11.89 -18.08 4.17
N GLU A 125 -12.99 -18.46 4.79
CA GLU A 125 -13.16 -18.51 6.24
C GLU A 125 -12.29 -19.58 6.93
N GLU A 126 -11.86 -20.58 6.17
CA GLU A 126 -11.01 -21.68 6.63
C GLU A 126 -9.52 -21.38 6.46
N ALA A 127 -9.18 -20.27 5.78
CA ALA A 127 -7.81 -19.92 5.50
C ALA A 127 -7.12 -19.32 6.73
N ASN A 128 -5.94 -19.86 7.05
CA ASN A 128 -5.00 -19.25 7.98
C ASN A 128 -3.84 -18.69 7.16
N ILE A 129 -3.60 -17.39 7.26
CA ILE A 129 -2.65 -16.68 6.41
C ILE A 129 -1.57 -16.03 7.26
N VAL A 130 -0.34 -16.22 6.87
CA VAL A 130 0.80 -15.47 7.42
C VAL A 130 1.24 -14.45 6.38
N ILE A 131 1.27 -13.17 6.77
CA ILE A 131 1.78 -12.07 5.94
C ILE A 131 3.15 -11.69 6.48
N ASN A 132 4.21 -11.99 5.73
CA ASN A 132 5.56 -11.60 6.09
C ASN A 132 5.89 -10.21 5.52
N GLY A 133 5.94 -9.24 6.40
CA GLY A 133 6.09 -7.82 6.12
C GLY A 133 4.86 -7.02 6.54
N ALA A 134 4.98 -6.27 7.64
CA ALA A 134 3.90 -5.43 8.17
C ALA A 134 4.10 -3.94 7.84
N GLY A 135 4.60 -3.67 6.64
CA GLY A 135 4.70 -2.33 6.06
C GLY A 135 3.41 -1.92 5.33
N SER A 136 3.53 -0.93 4.44
CA SER A 136 2.41 -0.36 3.67
C SER A 136 1.56 -1.44 2.96
N ALA A 137 2.19 -2.27 2.14
CA ALA A 137 1.52 -3.34 1.41
C ALA A 137 0.90 -4.39 2.35
N GLY A 138 1.67 -4.91 3.33
CA GLY A 138 1.18 -5.94 4.25
C GLY A 138 -0.05 -5.50 5.05
N ILE A 139 -0.06 -4.28 5.56
CA ILE A 139 -1.21 -3.69 6.27
C ILE A 139 -2.43 -3.59 5.34
N SER A 140 -2.25 -3.11 4.11
CA SER A 140 -3.34 -2.95 3.16
C SER A 140 -3.89 -4.27 2.65
N ILE A 141 -3.02 -5.25 2.38
CA ILE A 141 -3.41 -6.64 2.08
C ILE A 141 -4.25 -7.19 3.22
N CYS A 142 -3.78 -7.06 4.46
CA CYS A 142 -4.48 -7.55 5.63
C CYS A 142 -5.87 -6.94 5.76
N ARG A 143 -6.00 -5.62 5.64
CA ARG A 143 -7.29 -4.91 5.68
C ARG A 143 -8.26 -5.43 4.63
N LEU A 144 -7.79 -5.62 3.39
CA LEU A 144 -8.63 -6.13 2.31
C LEU A 144 -9.07 -7.58 2.56
N LEU A 145 -8.15 -8.45 2.97
CA LEU A 145 -8.45 -9.86 3.24
C LEU A 145 -9.41 -10.04 4.42
N LEU A 146 -9.33 -9.19 5.44
CA LEU A 146 -10.31 -9.18 6.54
C LEU A 146 -11.73 -8.85 6.03
N GLN A 147 -11.87 -7.93 5.06
CA GLN A 147 -13.15 -7.62 4.44
C GLN A 147 -13.72 -8.82 3.63
N PHE A 148 -12.86 -9.65 3.08
CA PHE A 148 -13.26 -10.90 2.40
C PHE A 148 -13.55 -12.06 3.37
N GLY A 149 -13.40 -11.86 4.67
CA GLY A 149 -13.75 -12.84 5.68
C GLY A 149 -12.73 -13.96 5.84
N VAL A 150 -11.44 -13.68 5.64
CA VAL A 150 -10.38 -14.67 5.93
C VAL A 150 -10.45 -15.14 7.38
N GLY A 151 -10.27 -16.44 7.60
CA GLY A 151 -10.44 -17.08 8.90
C GLY A 151 -9.50 -16.55 9.97
N ASN A 152 -8.21 -16.51 9.70
CA ASN A 152 -7.19 -15.92 10.58
C ASN A 152 -6.04 -15.35 9.77
N ILE A 153 -5.48 -14.24 10.23
CA ILE A 153 -4.28 -13.62 9.64
C ILE A 153 -3.27 -13.36 10.76
N VAL A 154 -2.01 -13.67 10.52
CA VAL A 154 -0.89 -13.28 11.37
C VAL A 154 0.06 -12.45 10.53
N LEU A 155 0.23 -11.17 10.88
CA LEU A 155 1.26 -10.33 10.29
C LEU A 155 2.56 -10.48 11.08
N VAL A 156 3.67 -10.58 10.36
CA VAL A 156 5.00 -10.69 10.95
C VAL A 156 5.88 -9.58 10.41
N ASP A 157 6.52 -8.85 11.31
CA ASP A 157 7.55 -7.85 11.00
C ASP A 157 8.94 -8.39 11.36
N GLN A 158 9.99 -7.61 11.12
CA GLN A 158 11.36 -7.95 11.52
C GLN A 158 11.50 -8.22 13.02
N LYS A 159 10.65 -7.61 13.84
CA LYS A 159 10.64 -7.78 15.31
C LYS A 159 9.74 -8.92 15.79
N GLY A 160 8.99 -9.55 14.90
CA GLY A 160 8.11 -10.66 15.22
C GLY A 160 6.66 -10.46 14.78
N ALA A 161 5.81 -11.39 15.21
CA ALA A 161 4.37 -11.31 14.95
C ALA A 161 3.73 -10.11 15.65
N LEU A 162 2.82 -9.44 14.95
CA LEU A 162 2.03 -8.36 15.52
C LEU A 162 1.07 -8.93 16.56
N CYS A 163 1.26 -8.50 17.81
CA CYS A 163 0.45 -8.91 18.94
C CYS A 163 0.12 -7.69 19.81
N PRO A 164 -1.10 -7.55 20.34
CA PRO A 164 -1.45 -6.44 21.21
C PRO A 164 -0.51 -6.31 22.41
N GLY A 165 -0.10 -5.06 22.71
CA GLY A 165 0.80 -4.75 23.81
C GLY A 165 2.27 -4.56 23.43
N GLU A 166 2.66 -4.91 22.22
CA GLU A 166 4.02 -4.70 21.74
C GLU A 166 4.31 -3.21 21.48
N ALA A 167 5.29 -2.66 22.22
CA ALA A 167 5.59 -1.23 22.20
C ALA A 167 6.26 -0.73 20.91
N TRP A 168 6.82 -1.64 20.11
CA TRP A 168 7.56 -1.29 18.91
C TRP A 168 6.68 -1.03 17.67
N MET A 169 5.39 -1.38 17.75
CA MET A 169 4.46 -1.22 16.63
C MET A 169 4.07 0.25 16.42
N ASN A 170 3.97 0.65 15.16
CA ASN A 170 3.31 1.90 14.78
C ASN A 170 1.77 1.76 14.89
N ASP A 171 1.05 2.87 14.71
CA ASP A 171 -0.40 2.88 14.93
C ASP A 171 -1.18 1.99 13.96
N ALA A 172 -0.75 1.90 12.69
CA ALA A 172 -1.37 0.99 11.72
C ALA A 172 -1.14 -0.49 12.08
N GLN A 173 0.04 -0.82 12.58
CA GLN A 173 0.38 -2.15 13.08
C GLN A 173 -0.42 -2.49 14.34
N LYS A 174 -0.57 -1.55 15.28
CA LYS A 174 -1.40 -1.73 16.47
C LYS A 174 -2.86 -1.98 16.11
N GLU A 175 -3.41 -1.20 15.17
CA GLU A 175 -4.77 -1.43 14.66
C GLU A 175 -4.96 -2.86 14.11
N MET A 176 -4.00 -3.35 13.34
CA MET A 176 -4.07 -4.71 12.80
C MET A 176 -3.88 -5.78 13.87
N ALA A 177 -2.99 -5.57 14.84
CA ALA A 177 -2.78 -6.50 15.95
C ALA A 177 -4.08 -6.75 16.75
N GLU A 178 -4.94 -5.74 16.90
CA GLU A 178 -6.23 -5.91 17.58
C GLU A 178 -7.27 -6.71 16.77
N LYS A 179 -7.13 -6.74 15.44
CA LYS A 179 -8.10 -7.37 14.52
C LYS A 179 -7.65 -8.75 14.01
N THR A 180 -6.41 -9.12 14.24
CA THR A 180 -5.75 -10.32 13.67
C THR A 180 -5.13 -11.18 14.76
N ASN A 181 -4.38 -12.22 14.35
CA ASN A 181 -3.64 -13.06 15.28
C ASN A 181 -4.51 -13.55 16.46
N LYS A 182 -5.62 -14.23 16.14
CA LYS A 182 -6.63 -14.68 17.11
C LYS A 182 -6.03 -15.50 18.24
N ASP A 183 -4.99 -16.26 17.95
CA ASP A 183 -4.31 -17.15 18.90
C ASP A 183 -3.18 -16.44 19.67
N ARG A 184 -2.99 -15.13 19.44
CA ARG A 184 -1.93 -14.30 20.05
C ARG A 184 -0.56 -14.92 19.94
N GLN A 185 -0.23 -15.46 18.79
CA GLN A 185 1.08 -16.02 18.50
C GLN A 185 2.15 -14.94 18.55
N THR A 186 3.29 -15.27 19.14
CA THR A 186 4.46 -14.39 19.26
C THR A 186 5.67 -15.10 18.67
N GLY A 187 6.70 -14.34 18.28
CA GLY A 187 7.92 -14.86 17.71
C GLY A 187 8.17 -14.44 16.28
N LEU A 188 9.27 -14.91 15.72
CA LEU A 188 9.68 -14.61 14.34
C LEU A 188 8.99 -15.55 13.33
N LEU A 189 9.08 -15.22 12.06
CA LEU A 189 8.44 -15.96 10.97
C LEU A 189 8.63 -17.49 11.04
N PRO A 190 9.84 -18.04 11.30
CA PRO A 190 10.02 -19.49 11.38
C PRO A 190 9.25 -20.18 12.51
N GLU A 191 8.82 -19.42 13.50
CA GLU A 191 8.04 -19.94 14.64
C GLU A 191 6.54 -19.90 14.35
N ILE A 192 6.11 -18.94 13.51
CA ILE A 192 4.69 -18.71 13.16
C ILE A 192 4.21 -19.64 12.05
N ILE A 193 5.06 -20.04 11.11
CA ILE A 193 4.68 -20.87 9.94
C ILE A 193 4.78 -22.38 10.17
N LYS A 194 4.94 -22.82 11.40
CA LYS A 194 5.03 -24.27 11.76
C LYS A 194 3.64 -24.96 11.71
#